data_2349dc0fbf884f2f90be0f2660c85c90
#
_entry.id   2349dc0fbf884f2f90be0f2660c85c90
#
_cell.length_a   1.000
_cell.length_b   1.000
_cell.length_c   1.000
_cell.angle_alpha   90.00
_cell.angle_beta   90.00
_cell.angle_gamma   90.00
#
_symmetry.space_group_name_H-M   'P 1'
#
loop_
_entity.id
_entity.type
_entity.pdbx_description
1 polymer ?
#
loop_
_entity_poly.entity_id
_entity_poly.type
_entity_poly.pdbx_seq_one_letter_code
_entity_poly.pdbx_strand_id
1 'polypeptide(L)'
;NMKLRILDKNNNELFVKQGLKIDCTYESEYSAGDKIYISANNCYFFKIQLDSALKETVVYAPSGSFEYRIPTEVLERIYEEGAFAGTEHRIRVSEATDEEAYGERNISLNPYDLQGQKRCYPHAYANYVTRGEPCFFERNAIDGVLENKGHGNFPYHSWAGGARDDLEYYVDFGTEVEVEKLVFYLRADFPHDT
;
A
#
# COMPACT_ATOMS: atom_id res chain seq x y z
N ASN A 1 19.26 -13.72 -1.30
CA ASN A 1 18.25 -13.96 -2.34
C ASN A 1 16.85 -13.68 -1.82
N MET A 2 16.07 -13.08 -2.67
CA MET A 2 14.69 -12.71 -2.48
C MET A 2 13.78 -13.78 -3.09
N LYS A 3 12.65 -14.05 -2.47
CA LYS A 3 11.63 -14.99 -2.97
C LYS A 3 10.27 -14.29 -2.99
N LEU A 4 9.61 -14.35 -4.14
CA LEU A 4 8.25 -13.92 -4.34
C LEU A 4 7.39 -15.15 -4.62
N ARG A 5 6.26 -15.27 -3.93
CA ARG A 5 5.25 -16.29 -4.18
C ARG A 5 3.88 -15.63 -4.35
N ILE A 6 3.08 -16.15 -5.24
CA ILE A 6 1.65 -15.89 -5.27
C ILE A 6 0.97 -17.11 -4.69
N LEU A 7 0.16 -16.87 -3.68
CA LEU A 7 -0.53 -17.92 -2.92
C LEU A 7 -2.04 -17.71 -3.04
N ASP A 8 -2.80 -18.81 -3.17
CA ASP A 8 -4.24 -18.75 -3.08
C ASP A 8 -4.73 -18.56 -1.62
N LYS A 9 -6.03 -18.48 -1.43
CA LYS A 9 -6.66 -18.35 -0.10
C LYS A 9 -6.33 -19.49 0.86
N ASN A 10 -5.94 -20.65 0.35
CA ASN A 10 -5.58 -21.85 1.11
C ASN A 10 -4.05 -21.99 1.29
N ASN A 11 -3.27 -21.00 0.88
CA ASN A 11 -1.81 -20.98 0.84
C ASN A 11 -1.16 -21.97 -0.15
N ASN A 12 -1.90 -22.46 -1.14
CA ASN A 12 -1.30 -23.20 -2.25
C ASN A 12 -0.49 -22.24 -3.13
N GLU A 13 0.70 -22.67 -3.54
CA GLU A 13 1.59 -21.87 -4.38
C GLU A 13 1.09 -21.89 -5.85
N LEU A 14 0.69 -20.71 -6.34
CA LEU A 14 0.27 -20.53 -7.74
C LEU A 14 1.44 -20.09 -8.63
N PHE A 15 2.41 -19.38 -8.06
CA PHE A 15 3.57 -18.85 -8.77
C PHE A 15 4.72 -18.63 -7.81
N VAL A 16 5.94 -18.81 -8.29
CA VAL A 16 7.16 -18.53 -7.54
C VAL A 16 8.24 -17.93 -8.42
N LYS A 17 8.95 -16.92 -7.91
CA LYS A 17 10.14 -16.35 -8.51
C LYS A 17 11.19 -16.10 -7.44
N GLN A 18 12.47 -16.31 -7.81
CA GLN A 18 13.61 -16.05 -6.91
C GLN A 18 14.69 -15.27 -7.65
N GLY A 19 15.43 -14.45 -6.93
CA GLY A 19 16.55 -13.68 -7.49
C GLY A 19 17.08 -12.65 -6.49
N LEU A 20 18.14 -11.96 -6.88
CA LEU A 20 18.63 -10.77 -6.16
C LEU A 20 17.69 -9.57 -6.38
N LYS A 21 17.13 -9.51 -7.57
CA LYS A 21 16.07 -8.59 -7.99
C LYS A 21 15.05 -9.41 -8.75
N ILE A 22 13.78 -9.13 -8.52
CA ILE A 22 12.66 -9.79 -9.20
C ILE A 22 11.98 -8.76 -10.10
N ASP A 23 11.88 -9.07 -11.37
CA ASP A 23 11.02 -8.40 -12.35
C ASP A 23 10.38 -9.53 -13.16
N CYS A 24 9.09 -9.74 -12.96
CA CYS A 24 8.38 -10.87 -13.54
C CYS A 24 6.94 -10.51 -13.87
N THR A 25 6.33 -11.31 -14.73
CA THR A 25 4.91 -11.22 -15.06
C THR A 25 4.21 -12.48 -14.56
N TYR A 26 3.12 -12.30 -13.83
CA TYR A 26 2.18 -13.35 -13.48
C TYR A 26 1.05 -13.36 -14.51
N GLU A 27 0.90 -14.47 -15.22
CA GLU A 27 -0.01 -14.59 -16.38
C GLU A 27 -1.30 -15.34 -16.03
N SER A 28 -2.01 -14.87 -15.01
CA SER A 28 -3.32 -15.41 -14.60
C SER A 28 -4.12 -14.33 -13.88
N GLU A 29 -5.44 -14.45 -13.89
CA GLU A 29 -6.30 -13.59 -13.07
C GLU A 29 -6.09 -13.89 -11.59
N TYR A 30 -6.15 -12.82 -10.78
CA TYR A 30 -6.24 -12.97 -9.33
C TYR A 30 -7.65 -13.36 -8.90
N SER A 31 -7.74 -14.23 -7.91
CA SER A 31 -8.98 -14.62 -7.26
C SER A 31 -9.09 -14.02 -5.86
N ALA A 32 -10.30 -13.92 -5.35
CA ALA A 32 -10.54 -13.45 -3.99
C ALA A 32 -9.76 -14.29 -2.96
N GLY A 33 -8.96 -13.61 -2.14
CA GLY A 33 -8.09 -14.23 -1.14
C GLY A 33 -6.69 -14.57 -1.61
N ASP A 34 -6.38 -14.35 -2.89
CA ASP A 34 -5.00 -14.45 -3.39
C ASP A 34 -4.12 -13.39 -2.75
N LYS A 35 -2.85 -13.71 -2.59
CA LYS A 35 -1.87 -12.84 -1.97
C LYS A 35 -0.48 -13.00 -2.56
N ILE A 36 0.25 -11.90 -2.57
CA ILE A 36 1.68 -11.88 -2.90
C ILE A 36 2.45 -11.96 -1.58
N TYR A 37 3.29 -12.96 -1.44
CA TYR A 37 4.19 -13.13 -0.30
C TYR A 37 5.63 -12.88 -0.75
N ILE A 38 6.31 -11.97 -0.08
CA ILE A 38 7.70 -11.60 -0.36
C ILE A 38 8.54 -11.90 0.87
N SER A 39 9.72 -12.50 0.63
CA SER A 39 10.69 -12.75 1.69
C SER A 39 12.12 -12.64 1.16
N ALA A 40 13.03 -12.19 2.03
CA ALA A 40 14.44 -12.16 1.77
C ALA A 40 15.23 -12.34 3.08
N ASN A 41 16.43 -12.90 2.97
CA ASN A 41 17.34 -13.01 4.12
C ASN A 41 18.12 -11.70 4.26
N ASN A 42 18.16 -11.15 5.48
CA ASN A 42 18.92 -9.92 5.80
C ASN A 42 18.53 -8.70 4.96
N CYS A 43 17.31 -8.65 4.48
CA CYS A 43 16.74 -7.50 3.81
C CYS A 43 15.49 -7.07 4.56
N TYR A 44 15.40 -5.80 4.92
CA TYR A 44 14.29 -5.23 5.69
C TYR A 44 13.58 -4.10 4.94
N PHE A 45 14.27 -3.43 4.02
CA PHE A 45 13.70 -2.41 3.16
C PHE A 45 13.56 -2.94 1.73
N PHE A 46 12.33 -3.03 1.29
CA PHE A 46 11.99 -3.52 -0.04
C PHE A 46 11.48 -2.38 -0.90
N LYS A 47 12.05 -2.25 -2.09
CA LYS A 47 11.51 -1.40 -3.14
C LYS A 47 10.57 -2.25 -3.98
N ILE A 48 9.29 -1.88 -4.00
CA ILE A 48 8.23 -2.70 -4.59
C ILE A 48 7.37 -1.93 -5.59
N GLN A 49 6.96 -2.63 -6.64
CA GLN A 49 5.82 -2.30 -7.46
C GLN A 49 5.07 -3.62 -7.75
N LEU A 50 3.92 -3.81 -7.10
CA LEU A 50 3.17 -5.06 -7.16
C LEU A 50 2.12 -5.08 -8.26
N ASP A 51 1.83 -3.92 -8.84
CA ASP A 51 1.01 -3.74 -10.03
C ASP A 51 1.47 -2.50 -10.80
N SER A 52 1.42 -2.55 -12.13
CA SER A 52 1.89 -1.44 -13.00
C SER A 52 1.04 -0.16 -12.88
N ALA A 53 -0.20 -0.28 -12.41
CA ALA A 53 -1.09 0.85 -12.15
C ALA A 53 -0.72 1.65 -10.89
N LEU A 54 0.08 1.07 -9.98
CA LEU A 54 0.45 1.69 -8.72
C LEU A 54 1.90 2.21 -8.77
N LYS A 55 2.16 3.24 -7.96
CA LYS A 55 3.51 3.79 -7.80
C LYS A 55 4.44 2.78 -7.14
N GLU A 56 5.70 2.82 -7.55
CA GLU A 56 6.78 2.17 -6.84
C GLU A 56 7.01 2.86 -5.48
N THR A 57 7.27 2.10 -4.44
CA THR A 57 7.57 2.64 -3.12
C THR A 57 8.57 1.76 -2.37
N VAL A 58 9.13 2.31 -1.29
CA VAL A 58 9.98 1.58 -0.35
C VAL A 58 9.18 1.28 0.90
N VAL A 59 9.07 0.00 1.23
CA VAL A 59 8.43 -0.49 2.46
C VAL A 59 9.43 -1.13 3.41
N TYR A 60 9.17 -1.02 4.70
CA TYR A 60 9.95 -1.67 5.76
C TYR A 60 9.22 -2.92 6.26
N ALA A 61 9.91 -4.04 6.29
CA ALA A 61 9.42 -5.31 6.81
C ALA A 61 10.42 -5.89 7.83
N PRO A 62 10.24 -5.67 9.14
CA PRO A 62 11.23 -6.02 10.17
C PRO A 62 11.54 -7.51 10.27
N SER A 63 10.65 -8.38 9.79
CA SER A 63 10.89 -9.82 9.73
C SER A 63 11.59 -10.29 8.45
N GLY A 64 11.95 -9.37 7.55
CA GLY A 64 12.48 -9.72 6.22
C GLY A 64 11.41 -10.35 5.31
N SER A 65 10.13 -10.25 5.67
CA SER A 65 9.04 -10.81 4.90
C SER A 65 7.72 -10.10 5.19
N PHE A 66 6.85 -10.07 4.20
CA PHE A 66 5.48 -9.58 4.34
C PHE A 66 4.57 -10.22 3.29
N GLU A 67 3.26 -10.11 3.50
CA GLU A 67 2.26 -10.49 2.51
C GLU A 67 1.40 -9.27 2.13
N TYR A 68 1.02 -9.24 0.88
CA TYR A 68 0.05 -8.30 0.35
C TYR A 68 -1.15 -9.07 -0.18
N ARG A 69 -2.30 -8.89 0.45
CA ARG A 69 -3.56 -9.50 0.01
C ARG A 69 -4.11 -8.72 -1.17
N ILE A 70 -4.38 -9.39 -2.29
CA ILE A 70 -4.97 -8.74 -3.46
C ILE A 70 -6.36 -8.21 -3.11
N PRO A 71 -6.60 -6.89 -3.21
CA PRO A 71 -7.86 -6.27 -2.80
C PRO A 71 -8.91 -6.41 -3.93
N THR A 72 -9.72 -7.45 -3.90
CA THR A 72 -10.73 -7.68 -4.95
C THR A 72 -12.05 -6.94 -4.72
N GLU A 73 -12.40 -6.62 -3.46
CA GLU A 73 -13.71 -6.05 -3.11
C GLU A 73 -13.74 -4.51 -3.08
N VAL A 74 -12.58 -3.87 -3.05
CA VAL A 74 -12.47 -2.42 -2.81
C VAL A 74 -11.70 -1.69 -3.92
N LEU A 75 -11.30 -2.38 -4.98
CA LEU A 75 -10.39 -1.89 -6.01
C LEU A 75 -10.86 -0.56 -6.63
N GLU A 76 -12.08 -0.52 -7.11
CA GLU A 76 -12.65 0.67 -7.76
C GLU A 76 -12.78 1.89 -6.83
N ARG A 77 -12.71 1.66 -5.50
CA ARG A 77 -12.86 2.72 -4.50
C ARG A 77 -11.56 3.32 -4.04
N ILE A 78 -10.45 2.59 -4.16
CA ILE A 78 -9.13 2.99 -3.66
C ILE A 78 -8.01 2.98 -4.70
N TYR A 79 -8.24 2.37 -5.86
CA TYR A 79 -7.28 2.28 -6.96
C TYR A 79 -7.91 2.72 -8.28
N GLU A 80 -7.07 3.01 -9.26
CA GLU A 80 -7.54 3.29 -10.61
C GLU A 80 -8.11 2.02 -11.26
N GLU A 81 -8.97 2.23 -12.23
CA GLU A 81 -9.53 1.15 -13.05
C GLU A 81 -8.41 0.32 -13.71
N GLY A 82 -8.52 -0.99 -13.61
CA GLY A 82 -7.52 -1.92 -14.14
C GLY A 82 -6.44 -2.37 -13.17
N ALA A 83 -6.29 -1.74 -11.99
CA ALA A 83 -5.36 -2.22 -10.97
C ALA A 83 -5.68 -3.66 -10.57
N PHE A 84 -4.67 -4.53 -10.56
CA PHE A 84 -4.79 -5.97 -10.26
C PHE A 84 -5.80 -6.73 -11.14
N ALA A 85 -6.22 -6.16 -12.28
CA ALA A 85 -7.18 -6.76 -13.19
C ALA A 85 -6.51 -7.45 -14.39
N GLY A 86 -7.26 -8.36 -15.02
CA GLY A 86 -6.79 -9.08 -16.21
C GLY A 86 -5.82 -10.22 -15.90
N THR A 87 -5.06 -10.62 -16.89
CA THR A 87 -4.21 -11.82 -16.87
C THR A 87 -2.70 -11.53 -16.98
N GLU A 88 -2.29 -10.28 -16.96
CA GLU A 88 -0.88 -9.89 -17.04
C GLU A 88 -0.54 -8.92 -15.90
N HIS A 89 0.19 -9.40 -14.90
CA HIS A 89 0.57 -8.61 -13.73
C HIS A 89 2.09 -8.53 -13.64
N ARG A 90 2.64 -7.38 -13.99
CA ARG A 90 4.07 -7.13 -13.81
C ARG A 90 4.36 -6.78 -12.35
N ILE A 91 5.26 -7.55 -11.75
CA ILE A 91 5.65 -7.39 -10.35
C ILE A 91 7.15 -7.14 -10.29
N ARG A 92 7.55 -6.07 -9.61
CA ARG A 92 8.95 -5.72 -9.38
C ARG A 92 9.24 -5.63 -7.89
N VAL A 93 10.31 -6.29 -7.48
CA VAL A 93 10.79 -6.29 -6.09
C VAL A 93 12.30 -6.29 -6.09
N SER A 94 12.89 -5.40 -5.33
CA SER A 94 14.33 -5.38 -5.06
C SER A 94 14.59 -4.95 -3.62
N GLU A 95 15.80 -5.17 -3.14
CA GLU A 95 16.28 -4.48 -1.95
C GLU A 95 16.40 -2.99 -2.26
N ALA A 96 15.97 -2.14 -1.34
CA ALA A 96 16.20 -0.70 -1.45
C ALA A 96 17.68 -0.40 -1.20
N THR A 97 18.25 0.55 -1.91
CA THR A 97 19.57 1.08 -1.61
C THR A 97 19.55 1.86 -0.30
N ASP A 98 20.70 2.12 0.31
CA ASP A 98 20.78 2.94 1.52
C ASP A 98 20.19 4.35 1.30
N GLU A 99 20.39 4.94 0.14
CA GLU A 99 19.82 6.23 -0.21
C GLU A 99 18.27 6.16 -0.32
N GLU A 100 17.74 5.09 -0.91
CA GLU A 100 16.29 4.87 -1.02
C GLU A 100 15.65 4.54 0.34
N ALA A 101 16.36 3.85 1.22
CA ALA A 101 15.87 3.48 2.55
C ALA A 101 15.95 4.62 3.56
N TYR A 102 17.06 5.37 3.57
CA TYR A 102 17.42 6.32 4.63
C TYR A 102 17.60 7.77 4.13
N GLY A 103 17.59 8.01 2.81
CA GLY A 103 17.67 9.34 2.23
C GLY A 103 16.37 10.14 2.41
N GLU A 104 16.42 11.43 2.08
CA GLU A 104 15.26 12.31 2.11
C GLU A 104 14.18 11.82 1.10
N ARG A 105 13.03 11.46 1.61
CA ARG A 105 11.90 10.98 0.81
C ARG A 105 10.58 11.16 1.57
N ASN A 106 9.48 10.96 0.87
CA ASN A 106 8.19 10.80 1.55
C ASN A 106 8.14 9.42 2.22
N ILE A 107 8.48 9.37 3.52
CA ILE A 107 8.52 8.13 4.30
C ILE A 107 7.12 7.57 4.60
N SER A 108 6.06 8.36 4.44
CA SER A 108 4.68 7.89 4.62
C SER A 108 4.08 7.26 3.36
N LEU A 109 4.73 7.35 2.20
CA LEU A 109 4.17 6.83 0.95
C LEU A 109 4.07 5.30 0.95
N ASN A 110 2.87 4.78 0.95
CA ASN A 110 2.61 3.35 0.76
C ASN A 110 1.26 3.09 0.05
N PRO A 111 1.22 3.06 -1.28
CA PRO A 111 0.00 2.74 -2.03
C PRO A 111 -0.48 1.30 -1.82
N TYR A 112 0.36 0.43 -1.23
CA TYR A 112 0.05 -0.96 -0.92
C TYR A 112 -0.43 -1.17 0.52
N ASP A 113 -0.58 -0.10 1.31
CA ASP A 113 -1.16 -0.22 2.64
C ASP A 113 -2.64 -0.60 2.56
N LEU A 114 -3.06 -1.53 3.39
CA LEU A 114 -4.43 -2.01 3.49
C LEU A 114 -4.85 -2.10 4.94
N GLN A 115 -6.15 -1.99 5.22
CA GLN A 115 -6.67 -2.24 6.56
C GLN A 115 -6.27 -3.64 7.04
N GLY A 116 -5.77 -3.71 8.27
CA GLY A 116 -5.32 -4.96 8.87
C GLY A 116 -3.99 -5.49 8.32
N GLN A 117 -3.28 -4.73 7.47
CA GLN A 117 -1.92 -5.05 7.04
C GLN A 117 -1.02 -5.23 8.25
N LYS A 118 -0.16 -6.24 8.21
CA LYS A 118 0.79 -6.55 9.30
C LYS A 118 2.20 -6.69 8.74
N ARG A 119 3.17 -6.24 9.51
CA ARG A 119 4.60 -6.43 9.24
C ARG A 119 5.10 -5.80 7.95
N CYS A 120 4.37 -4.81 7.42
CA CYS A 120 4.77 -4.02 6.27
C CYS A 120 4.43 -2.55 6.55
N TYR A 121 5.43 -1.69 6.52
CA TYR A 121 5.34 -0.29 6.95
C TYR A 121 5.81 0.65 5.84
N PRO A 122 5.33 1.92 5.81
CA PRO A 122 4.41 2.53 6.76
C PRO A 122 3.01 1.92 6.70
N HIS A 123 2.32 1.92 7.85
CA HIS A 123 0.94 1.47 7.97
C HIS A 123 0.11 2.54 8.69
N ALA A 124 -1.04 2.87 8.12
CA ALA A 124 -1.95 3.86 8.66
C ALA A 124 -2.98 3.24 9.59
N TYR A 125 -3.31 3.92 10.67
CA TYR A 125 -4.37 3.58 11.61
C TYR A 125 -5.25 4.78 11.87
N ALA A 126 -6.54 4.54 12.06
CA ALA A 126 -7.47 5.51 12.59
C ALA A 126 -8.44 4.83 13.56
N ASN A 127 -8.90 5.57 14.58
CA ASN A 127 -9.90 5.08 15.50
C ASN A 127 -11.31 5.07 14.90
N TYR A 128 -11.52 5.76 13.79
CA TYR A 128 -12.80 5.79 13.09
C TYR A 128 -12.65 6.08 11.60
N VAL A 129 -13.53 5.48 10.82
CA VAL A 129 -13.67 5.69 9.38
C VAL A 129 -15.15 5.91 9.07
N THR A 130 -15.44 6.98 8.33
CA THR A 130 -16.81 7.34 7.94
C THR A 130 -17.53 6.16 7.29
N ARG A 131 -18.61 5.72 7.89
CA ARG A 131 -19.47 4.60 7.46
C ARG A 131 -18.74 3.27 7.21
N GLY A 132 -17.45 3.14 7.58
CA GLY A 132 -16.64 1.97 7.24
C GLY A 132 -16.43 1.78 5.73
N GLU A 133 -16.58 2.83 4.93
CA GLU A 133 -16.46 2.74 3.48
C GLU A 133 -15.00 2.82 3.01
N PRO A 134 -14.59 1.98 2.05
CA PRO A 134 -13.20 1.92 1.57
C PRO A 134 -12.66 3.24 1.04
N CYS A 135 -13.49 4.05 0.40
CA CYS A 135 -13.08 5.37 -0.09
C CYS A 135 -12.74 6.37 1.03
N PHE A 136 -12.97 6.01 2.30
CA PHE A 136 -12.63 6.82 3.48
C PHE A 136 -11.65 6.13 4.43
N PHE A 137 -11.04 5.03 4.04
CA PHE A 137 -10.07 4.30 4.86
C PHE A 137 -8.81 5.13 5.16
N GLU A 138 -8.20 4.88 6.31
CA GLU A 138 -6.99 5.51 6.80
C GLU A 138 -5.80 5.36 5.82
N ARG A 139 -5.71 4.22 5.11
CA ARG A 139 -4.66 3.98 4.12
C ARG A 139 -4.67 5.01 2.97
N ASN A 140 -5.82 5.62 2.68
CA ASN A 140 -5.96 6.58 1.59
C ASN A 140 -5.17 7.87 1.82
N ALA A 141 -4.80 8.18 3.05
CA ALA A 141 -4.01 9.36 3.36
C ALA A 141 -2.49 9.17 3.14
N ILE A 142 -2.05 7.94 2.83
CA ILE A 142 -0.63 7.63 2.58
C ILE A 142 -0.36 6.97 1.22
N ASP A 143 -1.33 6.90 0.34
CA ASP A 143 -1.18 6.24 -0.97
C ASP A 143 -0.55 7.11 -2.07
N GLY A 144 -0.37 8.40 -1.79
CA GLY A 144 0.25 9.35 -2.71
C GLY A 144 -0.68 9.89 -3.79
N VAL A 145 -2.00 9.69 -3.67
CA VAL A 145 -3.01 10.32 -4.54
C VAL A 145 -3.47 11.62 -3.89
N LEU A 146 -3.38 12.74 -4.63
CA LEU A 146 -3.59 14.09 -4.09
C LEU A 146 -4.74 14.84 -4.79
N GLU A 147 -5.61 14.15 -5.51
CA GLU A 147 -6.75 14.78 -6.17
C GLU A 147 -7.79 15.26 -5.16
N ASN A 148 -8.17 16.53 -5.26
CA ASN A 148 -9.03 17.19 -4.28
C ASN A 148 -10.25 17.92 -4.88
N LYS A 149 -10.61 17.63 -6.14
CA LYS A 149 -11.73 18.29 -6.83
C LYS A 149 -13.09 17.62 -6.61
N GLY A 150 -13.16 16.70 -5.69
CA GLY A 150 -14.36 15.94 -5.37
C GLY A 150 -14.14 15.05 -4.16
N HIS A 151 -15.10 14.17 -3.88
CA HIS A 151 -14.99 13.17 -2.83
C HIS A 151 -15.73 11.89 -3.20
N GLY A 152 -15.30 10.77 -2.67
CA GLY A 152 -15.86 9.46 -2.94
C GLY A 152 -14.80 8.48 -3.40
N ASN A 153 -15.09 7.74 -4.46
CA ASN A 153 -14.18 6.74 -5.01
C ASN A 153 -12.93 7.37 -5.63
N PHE A 154 -11.93 6.55 -5.86
CA PHE A 154 -10.70 6.93 -6.58
C PHE A 154 -11.01 7.83 -7.81
N PRO A 155 -10.31 8.91 -8.06
CA PRO A 155 -9.12 9.41 -7.34
C PRO A 155 -9.41 10.38 -6.18
N TYR A 156 -10.67 10.53 -5.78
CA TYR A 156 -11.13 11.50 -4.75
C TYR A 156 -11.32 10.87 -3.37
N HIS A 157 -10.78 9.68 -3.17
CA HIS A 157 -10.77 9.00 -1.90
C HIS A 157 -9.82 9.68 -0.91
N SER A 158 -10.12 9.56 0.37
CA SER A 158 -9.34 10.19 1.45
C SER A 158 -9.56 9.43 2.76
N TRP A 159 -8.81 9.71 3.80
CA TRP A 159 -9.31 9.38 5.13
C TRP A 159 -10.38 10.38 5.55
N ALA A 160 -11.48 9.88 6.07
CA ALA A 160 -12.54 10.70 6.64
C ALA A 160 -13.04 10.09 7.94
N GLY A 161 -12.89 10.82 9.02
CA GLY A 161 -13.28 10.42 10.37
C GLY A 161 -14.69 10.86 10.78
N GLY A 162 -15.45 11.53 9.90
CA GLY A 162 -16.78 12.06 10.25
C GLY A 162 -16.72 13.24 11.25
N ALA A 163 -17.88 13.64 11.75
CA ALA A 163 -18.01 14.73 12.71
C ALA A 163 -17.83 14.20 14.15
N ARG A 164 -16.58 14.04 14.60
CA ARG A 164 -16.23 13.55 15.93
C ARG A 164 -15.10 14.43 16.50
N ASP A 165 -15.10 14.61 17.82
CA ASP A 165 -14.08 15.41 18.54
C ASP A 165 -12.91 14.55 19.05
N ASP A 166 -13.02 13.22 18.98
CA ASP A 166 -12.06 12.23 19.48
C ASP A 166 -11.33 11.48 18.37
N LEU A 167 -11.18 12.12 17.20
CA LEU A 167 -10.49 11.51 16.07
C LEU A 167 -8.99 11.39 16.33
N GLU A 168 -8.49 10.20 16.05
CA GLU A 168 -7.07 9.88 16.10
C GLU A 168 -6.64 9.21 14.81
N TYR A 169 -5.54 9.67 14.25
CA TYR A 169 -4.90 9.12 13.06
C TYR A 169 -3.41 8.91 13.31
N TYR A 170 -2.90 7.75 12.96
CA TYR A 170 -1.51 7.37 13.14
C TYR A 170 -0.91 6.83 11.86
N VAL A 171 0.37 7.12 11.65
CA VAL A 171 1.22 6.40 10.70
C VAL A 171 2.31 5.71 11.50
N ASP A 172 2.29 4.39 11.48
CA ASP A 172 3.33 3.55 12.08
C ASP A 172 4.40 3.26 11.02
N PHE A 173 5.63 3.60 11.31
CA PHE A 173 6.78 3.34 10.44
C PHE A 173 7.47 2.01 10.75
N GLY A 174 7.07 1.31 11.82
CA GLY A 174 7.65 0.04 12.26
C GLY A 174 9.05 0.16 12.85
N THR A 175 9.64 1.34 12.81
CA THR A 175 10.96 1.69 13.34
C THR A 175 11.02 3.17 13.67
N GLU A 176 12.03 3.60 14.40
CA GLU A 176 12.31 5.01 14.59
C GLU A 176 12.69 5.67 13.25
N VAL A 177 12.14 6.85 13.00
CA VAL A 177 12.41 7.65 11.81
C VAL A 177 12.70 9.10 12.20
N GLU A 178 13.51 9.76 11.41
CA GLU A 178 13.73 11.20 11.51
C GLU A 178 12.77 11.92 10.55
N VAL A 179 11.98 12.85 11.08
CA VAL A 179 10.99 13.60 10.31
C VAL A 179 11.41 15.07 10.27
N GLU A 180 11.77 15.56 9.10
CA GLU A 180 12.16 16.96 8.91
C GLU A 180 10.97 17.84 8.56
N LYS A 181 9.97 17.30 7.86
CA LYS A 181 8.83 18.05 7.38
C LYS A 181 7.56 17.19 7.38
N LEU A 182 6.47 17.83 7.77
CA LEU A 182 5.13 17.26 7.71
C LEU A 182 4.25 18.10 6.78
N VAL A 183 3.57 17.43 5.83
CA VAL A 183 2.68 18.09 4.87
C VAL A 183 1.33 17.40 4.91
N PHE A 184 0.29 18.16 5.21
CA PHE A 184 -1.09 17.71 5.16
C PHE A 184 -1.77 18.23 3.89
N TYR A 185 -2.40 17.32 3.15
CA TYR A 185 -3.27 17.66 2.04
C TYR A 185 -4.72 17.54 2.51
N LEU A 186 -5.34 18.68 2.74
CA LEU A 186 -6.74 18.73 3.16
C LEU A 186 -7.65 18.70 1.93
N ARG A 187 -8.86 18.17 2.12
CA ARG A 187 -9.90 18.29 1.11
C ARG A 187 -10.32 19.75 0.97
N ALA A 188 -10.44 20.21 -0.28
CA ALA A 188 -10.85 21.56 -0.62
C ALA A 188 -12.03 21.57 -1.60
N ASP A 189 -12.86 20.51 -1.59
CA ASP A 189 -14.09 20.44 -2.38
C ASP A 189 -15.26 21.03 -1.60
N PHE A 190 -16.18 21.69 -2.31
CA PHE A 190 -17.40 22.21 -1.69
C PHE A 190 -18.32 21.06 -1.23
N PRO A 191 -18.90 21.08 -0.01
CA PRO A 191 -18.87 22.12 1.02
C PRO A 191 -17.78 21.93 2.09
N HIS A 192 -16.67 21.28 1.77
CA HIS A 192 -15.63 20.90 2.72
C HIS A 192 -14.36 21.72 2.58
N ASP A 193 -14.48 22.95 2.11
CA ASP A 193 -13.43 23.95 2.11
C ASP A 193 -13.17 24.42 3.54
N THR A 194 -12.09 23.92 4.12
CA THR A 194 -11.65 24.30 5.48
C THR A 194 -10.40 25.12 5.43
#